data_a2fb546443d03a6a45cff40a43ec196a
#
_entry.id   a2fb546443d03a6a45cff40a43ec196a
#
_cell.length_a   1.000
_cell.length_b   1.000
_cell.length_c   1.000
_cell.angle_alpha   90.00
_cell.angle_beta   90.00
_cell.angle_gamma   90.00
#
_symmetry.space_group_name_H-M   'P 1'
#
loop_
_entity.id
_entity.type
_entity.pdbx_description
1 polymer ?
#
loop_
_entity_poly.entity_id
_entity_poly.type
_entity_poly.pdbx_seq_one_letter_code
_entity_poly.pdbx_strand_id
1 'polypeptide(L)'
;MMASRYAHAKHFRRHQRQLRLLRSRLGRIIRDIRRKIEGQPALEEAFALPLGRATQIRSQQQRQRGWKLYSFHAPEVECIGKGKAAAPYEFGVKASIVTNNRRAPGGLFVLHARALPDNPYDGHTLRDVIDRTETLTGCPIERAYVDKGYRGHDAQNPRRVFITGQKRGVFGAIKRELRRRSAIEPIIGHMKSEGHLGRCYLKGRAGDAANVVLSAVGHNFRRILAWLRVLWCLFLATVSQPSPTFHRCNRLLNGRLNKH
;
A
#
# COMPACT_ATOMS: atom_id res chain seq x y z
N MET A 1 18.71 8.72 -17.22
CA MET A 1 19.96 7.92 -17.27
C MET A 1 19.99 7.05 -18.52
N MET A 2 21.13 6.97 -19.24
CA MET A 2 21.26 6.23 -20.52
C MET A 2 20.97 4.74 -20.39
N ALA A 3 21.47 4.08 -19.34
CA ALA A 3 21.26 2.65 -19.14
C ALA A 3 19.76 2.29 -19.03
N SER A 4 18.97 3.05 -18.27
CA SER A 4 17.54 2.85 -18.12
C SER A 4 16.79 3.02 -19.45
N ARG A 5 17.13 4.05 -20.24
CA ARG A 5 16.54 4.26 -21.57
C ARG A 5 16.78 3.08 -22.51
N TYR A 6 18.00 2.54 -22.53
CA TYR A 6 18.33 1.37 -23.34
C TYR A 6 17.62 0.09 -22.87
N ALA A 7 17.44 -0.09 -21.56
CA ALA A 7 16.68 -1.19 -21.02
C ALA A 7 15.21 -1.12 -21.45
N HIS A 8 14.60 0.07 -21.33
CA HIS A 8 13.20 0.30 -21.72
C HIS A 8 12.98 0.10 -23.22
N ALA A 9 13.93 0.57 -24.05
CA ALA A 9 13.93 0.39 -25.51
C ALA A 9 14.36 -1.03 -25.96
N LYS A 10 14.55 -1.97 -25.01
CA LYS A 10 15.03 -3.34 -25.27
C LYS A 10 16.38 -3.45 -26.00
N HIS A 11 17.18 -2.41 -25.97
CA HIS A 11 18.54 -2.39 -26.53
C HIS A 11 19.56 -3.00 -25.56
N PHE A 12 19.44 -4.30 -25.28
CA PHE A 12 20.18 -4.98 -24.22
C PHE A 12 21.70 -4.92 -24.35
N ARG A 13 22.26 -4.96 -25.57
CA ARG A 13 23.72 -4.81 -25.79
C ARG A 13 24.23 -3.43 -25.35
N ARG A 14 23.50 -2.35 -25.69
CA ARG A 14 23.83 -0.98 -25.28
C ARG A 14 23.63 -0.79 -23.77
N HIS A 15 22.58 -1.35 -23.23
CA HIS A 15 22.33 -1.38 -21.77
C HIS A 15 23.51 -2.02 -21.02
N GLN A 16 23.94 -3.23 -21.42
CA GLN A 16 25.07 -3.92 -20.80
C GLN A 16 26.39 -3.16 -20.90
N ARG A 17 26.65 -2.47 -22.03
CA ARG A 17 27.81 -1.59 -22.18
C ARG A 17 27.78 -0.45 -21.16
N GLN A 18 26.63 0.18 -20.95
CA GLN A 18 26.48 1.25 -19.95
C GLN A 18 26.65 0.73 -18.51
N LEU A 19 26.14 -0.44 -18.21
CA LEU A 19 26.34 -1.05 -16.89
C LEU A 19 27.81 -1.35 -16.61
N ARG A 20 28.56 -1.89 -17.60
CA ARG A 20 30.01 -2.11 -17.45
C ARG A 20 30.77 -0.79 -17.20
N LEU A 21 30.42 0.27 -17.94
CA LEU A 21 31.00 1.60 -17.76
C LEU A 21 30.72 2.15 -16.35
N LEU A 22 29.49 2.03 -15.86
CA LEU A 22 29.11 2.46 -14.51
C LEU A 22 29.88 1.68 -13.43
N ARG A 23 30.00 0.36 -13.57
CA ARG A 23 30.79 -0.49 -12.66
C ARG A 23 32.27 -0.11 -12.63
N SER A 24 32.85 0.21 -13.78
CA SER A 24 34.24 0.65 -13.86
C SER A 24 34.46 2.00 -13.19
N ARG A 25 33.55 2.96 -13.42
CA ARG A 25 33.56 4.27 -12.77
C ARG A 25 33.40 4.16 -11.24
N LEU A 26 32.42 3.37 -10.79
CA LEU A 26 32.22 3.11 -9.36
C LEU A 26 33.46 2.49 -8.73
N GLY A 27 34.09 1.51 -9.38
CA GLY A 27 35.32 0.89 -8.89
C GLY A 27 36.49 1.88 -8.82
N ARG A 28 36.57 2.85 -9.74
CA ARG A 28 37.58 3.92 -9.68
C ARG A 28 37.36 4.82 -8.46
N ILE A 29 36.11 5.27 -8.24
CA ILE A 29 35.74 6.11 -7.10
C ILE A 29 36.05 5.40 -5.77
N ILE A 30 35.68 4.11 -5.62
CA ILE A 30 35.97 3.34 -4.41
C ILE A 30 37.48 3.31 -4.13
N ARG A 31 38.33 3.06 -5.14
CA ARG A 31 39.80 3.04 -4.96
C ARG A 31 40.36 4.41 -4.63
N ASP A 32 39.83 5.46 -5.26
CA ASP A 32 40.28 6.83 -5.03
C ASP A 32 39.98 7.29 -3.61
N ILE A 33 38.75 7.03 -3.12
CA ILE A 33 38.38 7.33 -1.73
C ILE A 33 39.28 6.56 -0.77
N ARG A 34 39.47 5.24 -0.95
CA ARG A 34 40.29 4.42 -0.07
C ARG A 34 41.70 4.96 0.04
N ARG A 35 42.34 5.35 -1.06
CA ARG A 35 43.68 5.96 -1.03
C ARG A 35 43.72 7.27 -0.27
N LYS A 36 42.65 8.09 -0.38
CA LYS A 36 42.63 9.40 0.29
C LYS A 36 42.40 9.34 1.79
N ILE A 37 41.74 8.28 2.28
CA ILE A 37 41.45 8.10 3.70
C ILE A 37 42.45 7.18 4.40
N GLU A 38 43.33 6.57 3.65
CA GLU A 38 44.36 5.64 4.17
C GLU A 38 45.21 6.31 5.24
N GLY A 39 45.35 5.64 6.41
CA GLY A 39 46.05 6.17 7.55
C GLY A 39 45.28 7.21 8.40
N GLN A 40 43.99 7.41 8.12
CA GLN A 40 43.11 8.32 8.86
C GLN A 40 41.94 7.54 9.50
N PRO A 41 42.11 6.94 10.70
CA PRO A 41 41.18 6.00 11.33
C PRO A 41 39.73 6.55 11.41
N ALA A 42 39.58 7.80 11.78
CA ALA A 42 38.26 8.43 11.87
C ALA A 42 37.51 8.50 10.52
N LEU A 43 38.24 8.75 9.43
CA LEU A 43 37.65 8.74 8.07
C LEU A 43 37.41 7.31 7.56
N GLU A 44 38.33 6.39 7.86
CA GLU A 44 38.18 4.98 7.51
C GLU A 44 36.89 4.41 8.14
N GLU A 45 36.64 4.70 9.41
CA GLU A 45 35.43 4.31 10.14
C GLU A 45 34.18 4.98 9.52
N ALA A 46 34.20 6.28 9.29
CA ALA A 46 33.08 7.02 8.73
C ALA A 46 32.71 6.52 7.31
N PHE A 47 33.68 6.12 6.51
CA PHE A 47 33.47 5.64 5.13
C PHE A 47 33.30 4.11 5.02
N ALA A 48 33.50 3.34 6.10
CA ALA A 48 33.41 1.88 6.07
C ALA A 48 32.06 1.38 5.52
N LEU A 49 30.96 1.88 6.05
CA LEU A 49 29.62 1.48 5.64
C LEU A 49 29.30 1.88 4.20
N PRO A 50 29.44 3.15 3.76
CA PRO A 50 29.16 3.53 2.37
C PRO A 50 30.08 2.84 1.36
N LEU A 51 31.37 2.65 1.65
CA LEU A 51 32.29 1.91 0.79
C LEU A 51 31.94 0.41 0.72
N GLY A 52 31.52 -0.18 1.83
CA GLY A 52 31.02 -1.56 1.88
C GLY A 52 29.83 -1.75 0.96
N ARG A 53 28.81 -0.90 1.07
CA ARG A 53 27.62 -0.90 0.20
C ARG A 53 27.97 -0.69 -1.26
N ALA A 54 28.85 0.27 -1.57
CA ALA A 54 29.28 0.55 -2.95
C ALA A 54 30.04 -0.65 -3.56
N THR A 55 30.89 -1.31 -2.79
CA THR A 55 31.61 -2.52 -3.19
C THR A 55 30.63 -3.66 -3.46
N GLN A 56 29.63 -3.84 -2.62
CA GLN A 56 28.58 -4.83 -2.81
C GLN A 56 27.77 -4.58 -4.08
N ILE A 57 27.27 -3.35 -4.32
CA ILE A 57 26.56 -3.01 -5.56
C ILE A 57 27.42 -3.28 -6.80
N ARG A 58 28.73 -2.97 -6.72
CA ARG A 58 29.66 -3.23 -7.82
C ARG A 58 29.83 -4.72 -8.11
N SER A 59 29.84 -5.58 -7.09
CA SER A 59 30.05 -7.05 -7.24
C SER A 59 28.78 -7.79 -7.66
N GLN A 60 27.60 -7.25 -7.38
CA GLN A 60 26.32 -7.90 -7.67
C GLN A 60 26.14 -8.23 -9.16
N GLN A 61 25.57 -9.40 -9.43
CA GLN A 61 25.20 -9.87 -10.77
C GLN A 61 23.69 -9.89 -10.97
N GLN A 62 23.23 -9.70 -12.21
CA GLN A 62 21.82 -9.63 -12.55
C GLN A 62 21.04 -10.89 -12.12
N ARG A 63 21.61 -12.09 -12.33
CA ARG A 63 21.00 -13.39 -12.01
C ARG A 63 21.56 -14.03 -10.72
N GLN A 64 22.23 -13.26 -9.89
CA GLN A 64 22.73 -13.74 -8.61
C GLN A 64 21.57 -14.25 -7.74
N ARG A 65 21.73 -15.41 -7.14
CA ARG A 65 20.85 -15.94 -6.09
C ARG A 65 21.24 -15.33 -4.74
N GLY A 66 20.30 -15.37 -3.78
CA GLY A 66 20.52 -14.83 -2.42
C GLY A 66 20.29 -13.31 -2.36
N TRP A 67 20.75 -12.75 -1.25
CA TRP A 67 20.50 -11.35 -0.91
C TRP A 67 21.20 -10.38 -1.87
N LYS A 68 20.49 -9.32 -2.26
CA LYS A 68 20.98 -8.22 -3.08
C LYS A 68 20.63 -6.88 -2.45
N LEU A 69 21.53 -5.93 -2.56
CA LEU A 69 21.27 -4.54 -2.22
C LEU A 69 20.59 -3.85 -3.41
N TYR A 70 19.31 -3.52 -3.27
CA TYR A 70 18.51 -2.88 -4.33
C TYR A 70 18.55 -1.36 -4.26
N SER A 71 18.82 -0.79 -3.08
CA SER A 71 18.97 0.65 -2.88
C SER A 71 20.18 0.94 -1.99
N PHE A 72 21.00 1.93 -2.39
CA PHE A 72 22.17 2.35 -1.61
C PHE A 72 21.76 3.02 -0.30
N HIS A 73 20.72 3.86 -0.36
CA HIS A 73 20.27 4.67 0.79
C HIS A 73 19.25 3.96 1.68
N ALA A 74 18.58 2.93 1.15
CA ALA A 74 17.57 2.14 1.84
C ALA A 74 17.89 0.64 1.65
N PRO A 75 18.85 0.09 2.41
CA PRO A 75 19.30 -1.30 2.24
C PRO A 75 18.23 -2.34 2.56
N GLU A 76 17.22 -1.94 3.31
CA GLU A 76 16.03 -2.75 3.66
C GLU A 76 15.08 -3.00 2.49
N VAL A 77 15.24 -2.30 1.36
CA VAL A 77 14.38 -2.45 0.18
C VAL A 77 14.51 -3.85 -0.41
N GLU A 78 13.37 -4.49 -0.60
CA GLU A 78 13.23 -5.82 -1.15
C GLU A 78 12.73 -5.79 -2.60
N CYS A 79 12.95 -6.88 -3.34
CA CYS A 79 12.43 -7.06 -4.69
C CYS A 79 11.21 -7.98 -4.66
N ILE A 80 10.05 -7.44 -4.95
CA ILE A 80 8.77 -8.16 -4.94
C ILE A 80 8.37 -8.51 -6.37
N GLY A 81 8.26 -9.81 -6.65
CA GLY A 81 7.78 -10.31 -7.94
C GLY A 81 6.27 -10.10 -8.10
N LYS A 82 5.83 -9.47 -9.19
CA LYS A 82 4.42 -9.19 -9.48
C LYS A 82 3.77 -10.14 -10.47
N GLY A 83 4.53 -10.97 -11.14
CA GLY A 83 4.01 -11.84 -12.19
C GLY A 83 3.38 -11.13 -13.40
N LYS A 84 3.57 -9.81 -13.54
CA LYS A 84 3.07 -8.99 -14.65
C LYS A 84 4.17 -8.77 -15.68
N ALA A 85 3.89 -9.07 -16.96
CA ALA A 85 4.89 -8.95 -18.04
C ALA A 85 5.42 -7.50 -18.20
N ALA A 86 4.56 -6.49 -18.07
CA ALA A 86 4.94 -5.08 -18.22
C ALA A 86 5.72 -4.51 -17.03
N ALA A 87 5.45 -5.00 -15.80
CA ALA A 87 6.11 -4.55 -14.58
C ALA A 87 6.34 -5.77 -13.66
N PRO A 88 7.38 -6.59 -13.95
CA PRO A 88 7.59 -7.87 -13.28
C PRO A 88 8.00 -7.72 -11.81
N TYR A 89 8.57 -6.57 -11.44
CA TYR A 89 9.10 -6.33 -10.10
C TYR A 89 8.63 -4.98 -9.54
N GLU A 90 8.33 -4.97 -8.25
CA GLU A 90 8.24 -3.75 -7.43
C GLU A 90 9.35 -3.79 -6.36
N PHE A 91 9.83 -2.61 -5.95
CA PHE A 91 10.88 -2.47 -4.96
C PHE A 91 10.32 -1.75 -3.73
N GLY A 92 10.56 -2.29 -2.55
CA GLY A 92 10.05 -1.80 -1.28
C GLY A 92 9.77 -2.93 -0.31
N VAL A 93 8.86 -2.71 0.63
CA VAL A 93 8.35 -3.73 1.55
C VAL A 93 6.93 -4.14 1.15
N LYS A 94 6.61 -5.42 1.31
CA LYS A 94 5.24 -5.91 1.11
C LYS A 94 4.34 -5.37 2.23
N ALA A 95 3.10 -4.99 1.91
CA ALA A 95 2.11 -4.56 2.89
C ALA A 95 0.87 -5.45 2.83
N SER A 96 0.37 -5.84 4.00
CA SER A 96 -0.93 -6.48 4.18
C SER A 96 -1.96 -5.41 4.56
N ILE A 97 -3.12 -5.44 3.90
CA ILE A 97 -4.22 -4.49 4.14
C ILE A 97 -5.52 -5.27 4.25
N VAL A 98 -6.26 -5.04 5.31
CA VAL A 98 -7.57 -5.63 5.55
C VAL A 98 -8.62 -4.54 5.56
N THR A 99 -9.72 -4.76 4.84
CA THR A 99 -10.87 -3.85 4.82
C THR A 99 -12.14 -4.61 5.18
N ASN A 100 -13.13 -3.89 5.73
CA ASN A 100 -14.46 -4.47 5.80
C ASN A 100 -15.00 -4.76 4.38
N ASN A 101 -15.75 -5.85 4.23
CA ASN A 101 -16.37 -6.24 2.95
C ASN A 101 -17.89 -6.03 2.93
N ARG A 102 -18.44 -5.35 3.94
CA ARG A 102 -19.86 -5.02 4.03
C ARG A 102 -20.08 -3.56 3.67
N ARG A 103 -21.21 -3.25 3.04
CA ARG A 103 -21.62 -1.84 2.88
C ARG A 103 -21.86 -1.27 4.27
N ALA A 104 -21.17 -0.19 4.58
CA ALA A 104 -21.30 0.54 5.84
C ALA A 104 -21.46 2.03 5.55
N PRO A 105 -22.11 2.81 6.42
CA PRO A 105 -22.09 4.25 6.35
C PRO A 105 -20.63 4.74 6.33
N GLY A 106 -20.33 5.74 5.49
CA GLY A 106 -18.97 6.23 5.30
C GLY A 106 -18.10 5.41 4.33
N GLY A 107 -18.51 4.19 3.93
CA GLY A 107 -17.84 3.35 2.93
C GLY A 107 -16.98 2.24 3.51
N LEU A 108 -15.93 1.85 2.77
CA LEU A 108 -15.00 0.81 3.20
C LEU A 108 -13.83 1.41 3.99
N PHE A 109 -13.62 0.90 5.20
CA PHE A 109 -12.53 1.29 6.09
C PHE A 109 -11.43 0.23 6.10
N VAL A 110 -10.19 0.67 6.30
CA VAL A 110 -9.06 -0.20 6.56
C VAL A 110 -9.10 -0.59 8.03
N LEU A 111 -9.27 -1.87 8.32
CA LEU A 111 -9.36 -2.43 9.67
C LEU A 111 -7.99 -2.81 10.23
N HIS A 112 -7.07 -3.25 9.35
CA HIS A 112 -5.72 -3.61 9.70
C HIS A 112 -4.78 -3.29 8.53
N ALA A 113 -3.58 -2.77 8.85
CA ALA A 113 -2.53 -2.53 7.87
C ALA A 113 -1.16 -2.78 8.52
N ARG A 114 -0.29 -3.53 7.82
CA ARG A 114 1.02 -3.92 8.33
C ARG A 114 2.03 -4.08 7.22
N ALA A 115 3.27 -3.63 7.45
CA ALA A 115 4.42 -3.99 6.62
C ALA A 115 4.83 -5.44 6.90
N LEU A 116 5.19 -6.16 5.84
CA LEU A 116 5.63 -7.56 5.89
C LEU A 116 7.07 -7.63 5.33
N PRO A 117 8.09 -7.38 6.17
CA PRO A 117 9.48 -7.52 5.75
C PRO A 117 9.82 -8.97 5.42
N ASP A 118 10.94 -9.15 4.69
CA ASP A 118 11.44 -10.44 4.22
C ASP A 118 10.55 -11.11 3.16
N ASN A 119 9.60 -10.35 2.58
CA ASN A 119 8.72 -10.73 1.49
C ASN A 119 8.06 -12.13 1.68
N PRO A 120 7.40 -12.39 2.83
CA PRO A 120 6.82 -13.70 3.10
C PRO A 120 5.78 -14.09 2.05
N TYR A 121 5.56 -15.40 1.92
CA TYR A 121 4.46 -15.91 1.09
C TYR A 121 3.11 -15.49 1.68
N ASP A 122 2.21 -14.95 0.85
CA ASP A 122 0.93 -14.38 1.30
C ASP A 122 0.11 -15.38 2.14
N GLY A 123 0.07 -16.64 1.72
CA GLY A 123 -0.67 -17.68 2.42
C GLY A 123 -0.20 -17.92 3.86
N HIS A 124 1.09 -17.74 4.16
CA HIS A 124 1.66 -17.93 5.50
C HIS A 124 1.46 -16.71 6.43
N THR A 125 0.83 -15.66 5.94
CA THR A 125 0.57 -14.46 6.74
C THR A 125 -0.89 -14.34 7.13
N LEU A 126 -1.79 -15.15 6.57
CA LEU A 126 -3.22 -14.95 6.68
C LEU A 126 -3.74 -15.17 8.10
N ARG A 127 -3.25 -16.19 8.79
CA ARG A 127 -3.61 -16.47 10.19
C ARG A 127 -3.29 -15.30 11.10
N ASP A 128 -2.03 -14.84 11.10
CA ASP A 128 -1.59 -13.71 11.94
C ASP A 128 -2.37 -12.43 11.61
N VAL A 129 -2.71 -12.20 10.34
CA VAL A 129 -3.51 -11.04 9.92
C VAL A 129 -4.95 -11.13 10.44
N ILE A 130 -5.58 -12.30 10.39
CA ILE A 130 -6.93 -12.50 10.93
C ILE A 130 -6.92 -12.28 12.44
N ASP A 131 -6.05 -12.99 13.18
CA ASP A 131 -5.97 -12.92 14.64
C ASP A 131 -5.75 -11.49 15.15
N ARG A 132 -4.84 -10.75 14.50
CA ARG A 132 -4.59 -9.32 14.82
C ARG A 132 -5.77 -8.42 14.48
N THR A 133 -6.46 -8.69 13.38
CA THR A 133 -7.63 -7.90 13.01
C THR A 133 -8.77 -8.12 14.02
N GLU A 134 -9.01 -9.36 14.43
CA GLU A 134 -9.98 -9.68 15.47
C GLU A 134 -9.62 -9.01 16.80
N THR A 135 -8.35 -9.05 17.21
CA THR A 135 -7.85 -8.37 18.41
C THR A 135 -8.07 -6.85 18.36
N LEU A 136 -7.76 -6.22 17.21
CA LEU A 136 -7.90 -4.77 17.05
C LEU A 136 -9.35 -4.30 16.99
N THR A 137 -10.23 -5.10 16.41
CA THR A 137 -11.63 -4.71 16.20
C THR A 137 -12.57 -5.18 17.31
N GLY A 138 -12.12 -6.15 18.12
CA GLY A 138 -12.97 -6.85 19.11
C GLY A 138 -14.08 -7.69 18.47
N CYS A 139 -14.02 -7.92 17.14
CA CYS A 139 -15.07 -8.61 16.39
C CYS A 139 -14.51 -9.86 15.70
N PRO A 140 -15.19 -11.02 15.82
CA PRO A 140 -14.79 -12.24 15.14
C PRO A 140 -14.97 -12.12 13.62
N ILE A 141 -14.01 -12.61 12.86
CA ILE A 141 -14.06 -12.65 11.41
C ILE A 141 -14.72 -13.95 10.95
N GLU A 142 -15.96 -13.85 10.52
CA GLU A 142 -16.70 -15.02 10.03
C GLU A 142 -16.20 -15.49 8.66
N ARG A 143 -15.83 -14.58 7.78
CA ARG A 143 -15.42 -14.87 6.40
C ARG A 143 -14.32 -13.92 5.94
N ALA A 144 -13.25 -14.47 5.35
CA ALA A 144 -12.16 -13.75 4.73
C ALA A 144 -12.18 -13.98 3.21
N TYR A 145 -12.11 -12.90 2.43
CA TYR A 145 -12.08 -12.93 0.97
C TYR A 145 -10.71 -12.45 0.49
N VAL A 146 -9.94 -13.38 -0.07
CA VAL A 146 -8.53 -13.16 -0.39
C VAL A 146 -8.21 -13.33 -1.87
N ASP A 147 -7.03 -12.90 -2.28
CA ASP A 147 -6.52 -13.04 -3.64
C ASP A 147 -6.00 -14.46 -3.91
N LYS A 148 -5.71 -14.76 -5.17
CA LYS A 148 -5.12 -16.04 -5.61
C LYS A 148 -3.76 -16.31 -4.97
N GLY A 149 -3.02 -15.28 -4.57
CA GLY A 149 -1.75 -15.38 -3.86
C GLY A 149 -1.82 -16.11 -2.52
N TYR A 150 -3.02 -16.22 -1.93
CA TYR A 150 -3.25 -16.90 -0.66
C TYR A 150 -3.58 -18.39 -0.77
N ARG A 151 -3.35 -19.02 -1.92
CA ARG A 151 -3.51 -20.48 -2.06
C ARG A 151 -2.56 -21.21 -1.12
N GLY A 152 -3.07 -22.25 -0.41
CA GLY A 152 -2.28 -22.97 0.61
C GLY A 152 -2.04 -22.14 1.87
N HIS A 153 -3.02 -21.29 2.24
CA HIS A 153 -2.96 -20.45 3.43
C HIS A 153 -2.95 -21.26 4.74
N ASP A 154 -2.43 -20.64 5.79
CA ASP A 154 -2.26 -21.17 7.14
C ASP A 154 -3.44 -20.88 8.10
N ALA A 155 -4.53 -20.29 7.62
CA ALA A 155 -5.67 -19.93 8.46
C ALA A 155 -6.25 -21.16 9.18
N GLN A 156 -6.53 -21.03 10.48
CA GLN A 156 -7.03 -22.12 11.33
C GLN A 156 -8.36 -22.72 10.88
N ASN A 157 -9.23 -21.88 10.29
CA ASN A 157 -10.52 -22.33 9.76
C ASN A 157 -10.58 -22.11 8.24
N PRO A 158 -10.08 -23.05 7.42
CA PRO A 158 -10.01 -22.90 5.98
C PRO A 158 -11.38 -22.78 5.30
N ARG A 159 -12.47 -23.24 5.94
CA ARG A 159 -13.84 -23.13 5.41
C ARG A 159 -14.39 -21.70 5.41
N ARG A 160 -13.78 -20.79 6.15
CA ARG A 160 -14.15 -19.37 6.20
C ARG A 160 -13.33 -18.50 5.26
N VAL A 161 -12.35 -19.07 4.56
CA VAL A 161 -11.50 -18.35 3.62
C VAL A 161 -11.92 -18.65 2.19
N PHE A 162 -12.25 -17.62 1.44
CA PHE A 162 -12.69 -17.70 0.05
C PHE A 162 -11.68 -17.01 -0.87
N ILE A 163 -11.09 -17.80 -1.79
CA ILE A 163 -10.04 -17.33 -2.70
C ILE A 163 -10.65 -16.91 -4.03
N THR A 164 -10.19 -15.80 -4.59
CA THR A 164 -10.63 -15.31 -5.90
C THR A 164 -10.49 -16.39 -6.98
N GLY A 165 -11.60 -16.63 -7.70
CA GLY A 165 -11.70 -17.67 -8.72
C GLY A 165 -12.13 -19.05 -8.23
N GLN A 166 -12.39 -19.21 -6.91
CA GLN A 166 -12.98 -20.43 -6.36
C GLN A 166 -14.42 -20.58 -6.87
N LYS A 167 -14.76 -21.81 -7.31
CA LYS A 167 -16.11 -22.16 -7.79
C LYS A 167 -16.89 -23.00 -6.77
N ARG A 168 -16.21 -23.95 -6.08
CA ARG A 168 -16.83 -24.85 -5.11
C ARG A 168 -17.19 -24.08 -3.83
N GLY A 169 -18.41 -24.28 -3.34
CA GLY A 169 -18.89 -23.64 -2.09
C GLY A 169 -19.18 -22.14 -2.22
N VAL A 170 -19.20 -21.58 -3.43
CA VAL A 170 -19.40 -20.15 -3.70
C VAL A 170 -20.75 -19.92 -4.38
N PHE A 171 -21.78 -19.67 -3.57
CA PHE A 171 -23.14 -19.39 -4.04
C PHE A 171 -23.79 -18.27 -3.20
N GLY A 172 -24.91 -17.74 -3.63
CA GLY A 172 -25.73 -16.78 -2.89
C GLY A 172 -24.95 -15.55 -2.39
N ALA A 173 -24.96 -15.33 -1.09
CA ALA A 173 -24.28 -14.19 -0.42
C ALA A 173 -22.75 -14.25 -0.61
N ILE A 174 -22.15 -15.42 -0.49
CA ILE A 174 -20.70 -15.63 -0.62
C ILE A 174 -20.22 -15.18 -2.03
N LYS A 175 -20.97 -15.52 -3.07
CA LYS A 175 -20.64 -15.09 -4.44
C LYS A 175 -20.67 -13.55 -4.59
N ARG A 176 -21.63 -12.89 -3.95
CA ARG A 176 -21.73 -11.41 -3.94
C ARG A 176 -20.59 -10.78 -3.17
N GLU A 177 -20.24 -11.34 -2.00
CA GLU A 177 -19.17 -10.87 -1.15
C GLU A 177 -17.79 -11.07 -1.80
N LEU A 178 -17.57 -12.21 -2.46
CA LEU A 178 -16.34 -12.48 -3.22
C LEU A 178 -16.16 -11.52 -4.42
N ARG A 179 -17.25 -11.15 -5.10
CA ARG A 179 -17.19 -10.10 -6.14
C ARG A 179 -16.83 -8.74 -5.56
N ARG A 180 -17.37 -8.42 -4.37
CA ARG A 180 -17.09 -7.14 -3.68
C ARG A 180 -15.64 -7.02 -3.22
N ARG A 181 -14.91 -8.13 -3.04
CA ARG A 181 -13.49 -8.11 -2.70
C ARG A 181 -12.68 -7.15 -3.58
N SER A 182 -12.99 -7.06 -4.88
CA SER A 182 -12.28 -6.15 -5.80
C SER A 182 -12.35 -4.68 -5.39
N ALA A 183 -13.28 -4.30 -4.52
CA ALA A 183 -13.38 -2.93 -3.99
C ALA A 183 -12.18 -2.52 -3.10
N ILE A 184 -11.32 -3.45 -2.69
CA ILE A 184 -10.05 -3.13 -2.02
C ILE A 184 -9.03 -2.51 -2.99
N GLU A 185 -9.09 -2.82 -4.29
CA GLU A 185 -8.10 -2.34 -5.26
C GLU A 185 -8.10 -0.80 -5.41
N PRO A 186 -9.26 -0.12 -5.56
CA PRO A 186 -9.32 1.34 -5.47
C PRO A 186 -8.79 1.91 -4.16
N ILE A 187 -9.05 1.25 -3.02
CA ILE A 187 -8.56 1.70 -1.71
C ILE A 187 -7.03 1.70 -1.69
N ILE A 188 -6.42 0.59 -2.12
CA ILE A 188 -4.96 0.50 -2.26
C ILE A 188 -4.43 1.55 -3.24
N GLY A 189 -5.16 1.78 -4.35
CA GLY A 189 -4.86 2.85 -5.31
C GLY A 189 -4.80 4.23 -4.64
N HIS A 190 -5.84 4.61 -3.90
CA HIS A 190 -5.88 5.86 -3.14
C HIS A 190 -4.80 5.95 -2.05
N MET A 191 -4.55 4.86 -1.32
CA MET A 191 -3.46 4.82 -0.34
C MET A 191 -2.09 5.04 -1.01
N LYS A 192 -1.88 4.51 -2.23
CA LYS A 192 -0.63 4.72 -2.99
C LYS A 192 -0.49 6.15 -3.53
N SER A 193 -1.54 6.72 -4.11
CA SER A 193 -1.50 8.04 -4.75
C SER A 193 -1.59 9.19 -3.78
N GLU A 194 -2.47 9.09 -2.78
CA GLU A 194 -2.80 10.18 -1.85
C GLU A 194 -2.19 9.97 -0.45
N GLY A 195 -1.96 8.70 -0.06
CA GLY A 195 -1.46 8.31 1.26
C GLY A 195 0.04 7.97 1.28
N HIS A 196 0.77 8.20 0.19
CA HIS A 196 2.20 7.91 0.05
C HIS A 196 2.60 6.43 0.29
N LEU A 197 1.65 5.48 0.27
CA LEU A 197 1.97 4.06 0.37
C LEU A 197 2.84 3.57 -0.81
N GLY A 198 2.75 4.24 -1.97
CA GLY A 198 3.56 3.94 -3.15
C GLY A 198 5.02 4.38 -3.05
N ARG A 199 5.39 5.22 -2.07
CA ARG A 199 6.75 5.72 -1.86
C ARG A 199 6.95 6.13 -0.40
N CYS A 200 7.69 5.31 0.36
CA CYS A 200 8.07 5.63 1.72
C CYS A 200 9.20 6.68 1.75
N TYR A 201 9.02 7.75 2.51
CA TYR A 201 10.05 8.78 2.77
C TYR A 201 10.73 8.59 4.13
N LEU A 202 10.21 7.68 4.94
CA LEU A 202 10.78 7.31 6.23
C LEU A 202 11.89 6.27 6.02
N LYS A 203 12.84 6.18 6.94
CA LYS A 203 14.00 5.29 6.82
C LYS A 203 13.81 4.03 7.65
N GLY A 204 14.33 2.92 7.13
CA GLY A 204 14.41 1.65 7.81
C GLY A 204 13.08 0.91 7.94
N ARG A 205 13.13 -0.30 8.47
CA ARG A 205 11.94 -1.16 8.66
C ARG A 205 10.86 -0.52 9.54
N ALA A 206 11.26 0.26 10.55
CA ALA A 206 10.31 1.01 11.39
C ALA A 206 9.60 2.10 10.59
N GLY A 207 10.32 2.79 9.70
CA GLY A 207 9.77 3.77 8.78
C GLY A 207 8.75 3.15 7.82
N ASP A 208 9.05 1.99 7.26
CA ASP A 208 8.13 1.25 6.38
C ASP A 208 6.86 0.83 7.14
N ALA A 209 7.00 0.33 8.37
CA ALA A 209 5.86 -0.02 9.21
C ALA A 209 4.98 1.18 9.54
N ALA A 210 5.59 2.31 9.93
CA ALA A 210 4.88 3.55 10.20
C ALA A 210 4.17 4.08 8.95
N ASN A 211 4.83 4.06 7.77
CA ASN A 211 4.24 4.53 6.52
C ASN A 211 2.97 3.75 6.14
N VAL A 212 2.97 2.43 6.30
CA VAL A 212 1.80 1.59 6.02
C VAL A 212 0.62 1.96 6.94
N VAL A 213 0.88 2.11 8.25
CA VAL A 213 -0.15 2.47 9.23
C VAL A 213 -0.68 3.88 8.97
N LEU A 214 0.20 4.87 8.78
CA LEU A 214 -0.20 6.25 8.51
C LEU A 214 -1.01 6.40 7.22
N SER A 215 -0.66 5.64 6.19
CA SER A 215 -1.44 5.61 4.93
C SER A 215 -2.86 5.06 5.15
N ALA A 216 -3.00 4.02 5.98
CA ALA A 216 -4.30 3.44 6.34
C ALA A 216 -5.14 4.41 7.19
N VAL A 217 -4.53 5.01 8.21
CA VAL A 217 -5.16 6.02 9.07
C VAL A 217 -5.62 7.22 8.24
N GLY A 218 -4.76 7.74 7.36
CA GLY A 218 -5.11 8.84 6.46
C GLY A 218 -6.29 8.51 5.53
N HIS A 219 -6.36 7.27 5.02
CA HIS A 219 -7.52 6.79 4.26
C HIS A 219 -8.79 6.84 5.11
N ASN A 220 -8.75 6.27 6.31
CA ASN A 220 -9.89 6.21 7.21
C ASN A 220 -10.39 7.61 7.62
N PHE A 221 -9.49 8.52 7.96
CA PHE A 221 -9.86 9.91 8.31
C PHE A 221 -10.54 10.62 7.13
N ARG A 222 -10.03 10.47 5.91
CA ARG A 222 -10.70 11.05 4.73
C ARG A 222 -12.13 10.52 4.56
N ARG A 223 -12.36 9.23 4.83
CA ARG A 223 -13.71 8.62 4.78
C ARG A 223 -14.62 9.15 5.86
N ILE A 224 -14.14 9.27 7.09
CA ILE A 224 -14.89 9.84 8.22
C ILE A 224 -15.26 11.29 7.91
N LEU A 225 -14.32 12.11 7.47
CA LEU A 225 -14.56 13.51 7.13
C LEU A 225 -15.58 13.67 5.99
N ALA A 226 -15.49 12.83 4.96
CA ALA A 226 -16.48 12.84 3.88
C ALA A 226 -17.88 12.48 4.39
N TRP A 227 -18.00 11.51 5.28
CA TRP A 227 -19.27 11.12 5.89
C TRP A 227 -19.83 12.22 6.80
N LEU A 228 -18.98 12.82 7.65
CA LEU A 228 -19.39 13.95 8.51
C LEU A 228 -19.87 15.15 7.69
N ARG A 229 -19.25 15.45 6.54
CA ARG A 229 -19.73 16.51 5.63
C ARG A 229 -21.14 16.21 5.12
N VAL A 230 -21.43 14.97 4.73
CA VAL A 230 -22.78 14.58 4.30
C VAL A 230 -23.79 14.75 5.43
N LEU A 231 -23.46 14.30 6.65
CA LEU A 231 -24.33 14.48 7.82
C LEU A 231 -24.58 15.95 8.13
N TRP A 232 -23.53 16.77 8.04
CA TRP A 232 -23.64 18.21 8.25
C TRP A 232 -24.55 18.87 7.21
N CYS A 233 -24.39 18.54 5.92
CA CYS A 233 -25.27 19.03 4.88
C CYS A 233 -26.74 18.62 5.10
N LEU A 234 -26.99 17.38 5.51
CA LEU A 234 -28.32 16.89 5.85
C LEU A 234 -28.93 17.66 7.05
N PHE A 235 -28.12 17.87 8.09
CA PHE A 235 -28.54 18.67 9.25
C PHE A 235 -28.91 20.10 8.86
N LEU A 236 -28.07 20.79 8.10
CA LEU A 236 -28.37 22.14 7.60
C LEU A 236 -29.64 22.14 6.73
N ALA A 237 -29.82 21.17 5.87
CA ALA A 237 -31.02 21.05 5.04
C ALA A 237 -32.30 20.88 5.89
N THR A 238 -32.24 20.15 6.99
CA THR A 238 -33.39 19.99 7.91
C THR A 238 -33.69 21.26 8.69
N VAL A 239 -32.65 21.96 9.15
CA VAL A 239 -32.81 23.21 9.90
C VAL A 239 -33.26 24.37 9.00
N SER A 240 -32.82 24.39 7.74
CA SER A 240 -33.16 25.44 6.76
C SER A 240 -34.54 25.24 6.11
N GLN A 241 -35.24 24.13 6.38
CA GLN A 241 -36.61 23.95 5.91
C GLN A 241 -37.54 24.92 6.66
N PRO A 242 -38.23 25.82 5.97
CA PRO A 242 -39.24 26.67 6.64
C PRO A 242 -40.32 25.76 7.22
N SER A 243 -40.58 25.91 8.50
CA SER A 243 -41.60 25.12 9.20
C SER A 243 -42.93 25.22 8.44
N PRO A 244 -43.69 24.14 8.23
CA PRO A 244 -44.93 24.12 7.49
C PRO A 244 -46.00 25.06 8.07
N THR A 245 -45.83 25.55 9.29
CA THR A 245 -46.66 26.57 9.94
C THR A 245 -46.56 27.95 9.29
N PHE A 246 -45.44 28.31 8.65
CA PHE A 246 -45.28 29.63 8.03
C PHE A 246 -46.06 29.78 6.73
N HIS A 247 -46.26 28.71 5.98
CA HIS A 247 -47.07 28.73 4.76
C HIS A 247 -48.60 28.79 5.03
N ARG A 248 -49.06 28.35 6.21
CA ARG A 248 -50.46 28.43 6.57
C ARG A 248 -50.87 29.83 6.98
N CYS A 249 -49.97 30.61 7.64
CA CYS A 249 -50.21 32.00 7.99
C CYS A 249 -50.28 32.94 6.77
N ASN A 250 -49.40 32.75 5.78
CA ASN A 250 -49.45 33.58 4.56
C ASN A 250 -50.66 33.32 3.68
N ARG A 251 -51.25 32.12 3.68
CA ARG A 251 -52.51 31.83 2.97
C ARG A 251 -53.74 32.49 3.66
N LEU A 252 -53.72 32.64 4.98
CA LEU A 252 -54.79 33.26 5.74
C LEU A 252 -54.73 34.82 5.65
N LEU A 253 -53.55 35.41 5.48
CA LEU A 253 -53.36 36.85 5.31
C LEU A 253 -53.71 37.28 3.86
N ASN A 254 -53.36 36.53 2.84
CA ASN A 254 -53.69 36.87 1.44
C ASN A 254 -55.15 36.53 1.03
N GLY A 255 -55.83 35.69 1.80
CA GLY A 255 -57.26 35.42 1.58
C GLY A 255 -58.23 36.46 2.11
N ARG A 256 -57.75 37.45 2.90
CA ARG A 256 -58.59 38.56 3.42
C ARG A 256 -58.49 39.85 2.66
N LEU A 257 -57.57 40.00 1.70
CA LEU A 257 -57.37 41.25 0.92
C LEU A 257 -58.09 41.26 -0.44
N ASN A 258 -58.79 40.17 -0.83
CA ASN A 258 -59.55 40.11 -2.09
C ASN A 258 -61.07 40.00 -1.90
N LYS A 259 -61.60 40.59 -0.83
CA LYS A 259 -63.05 40.81 -0.68
C LYS A 259 -63.29 42.25 -0.29
N HIS A 260 -63.21 43.17 -1.24
CA HIS A 260 -63.99 44.40 -1.35
C HIS A 260 -63.87 44.95 -2.78
#